data_c262b3e3ebbc7cb05f4faf4ef0b1e425
#
_entry.id   c262b3e3ebbc7cb05f4faf4ef0b1e425
#
_cell.length_a   1.000
_cell.length_b   1.000
_cell.length_c   1.000
_cell.angle_alpha   90.00
_cell.angle_beta   90.00
_cell.angle_gamma   90.00
#
_symmetry.space_group_name_H-M   'P 1'
#
loop_
_entity.id
_entity.type
_entity.pdbx_description
1 polymer ?
#
loop_
_entity_poly.entity_id
_entity_poly.type
_entity_poly.pdbx_seq_one_letter_code
_entity_poly.pdbx_strand_id
1 'polypeptide(L)'
;IDAAKGVEPRTKKLFEICCQRKIPVVTFINKIDRNGLEPLDLLDNIEKNLNISAIPKNWPIGTGRLFLGLIGEHECPCSPDQAQYQLANSDFELAKSLSNAIDQEYLDGASTPVFFGSALKKIGITDLLTYLSQTAPSPSVASTKTRTVSADEEKLTGFIFKIQANMNPKHRDRLAFMRICSGTFRKGMQVTQVRTGKK
;
A
#
# COMPACT_ATOMS: atom_id res chain seq x y z
N ILE A 1 2.23 -6.58 5.88
CA ILE A 1 2.49 -7.95 6.38
C ILE A 1 3.66 -7.86 7.36
N ASP A 2 3.66 -8.67 8.42
CA ASP A 2 4.76 -8.79 9.38
C ASP A 2 5.73 -9.88 8.90
N ALA A 3 7.03 -9.58 8.81
CA ALA A 3 8.04 -10.53 8.33
C ALA A 3 8.12 -11.83 9.15
N ALA A 4 7.78 -11.77 10.44
CA ALA A 4 7.81 -12.95 11.30
C ALA A 4 6.54 -13.82 11.19
N LYS A 5 5.42 -13.26 10.73
CA LYS A 5 4.11 -13.93 10.75
C LYS A 5 3.57 -14.29 9.38
N GLY A 6 4.05 -13.61 8.33
CA GLY A 6 3.47 -13.75 6.99
C GLY A 6 2.03 -13.23 6.92
N VAL A 7 1.22 -13.84 6.08
CA VAL A 7 -0.18 -13.48 5.87
C VAL A 7 -1.05 -13.98 7.03
N GLU A 8 -1.58 -13.03 7.80
CA GLU A 8 -2.48 -13.32 8.92
C GLU A 8 -3.96 -13.37 8.45
N PRO A 9 -4.87 -14.02 9.20
CA PRO A 9 -6.29 -14.13 8.83
C PRO A 9 -6.97 -12.78 8.56
N ARG A 10 -6.57 -11.72 9.29
CA ARG A 10 -7.09 -10.38 9.06
C ARG A 10 -6.64 -9.79 7.74
N THR A 11 -5.39 -10.03 7.36
CA THR A 11 -4.83 -9.62 6.06
C THR A 11 -5.62 -10.24 4.92
N LYS A 12 -5.90 -11.54 5.01
CA LYS A 12 -6.68 -12.28 4.02
C LYS A 12 -8.08 -11.70 3.83
N LYS A 13 -8.81 -11.44 4.93
CA LYS A 13 -10.14 -10.83 4.87
C LYS A 13 -10.12 -9.43 4.24
N LEU A 14 -9.13 -8.61 4.56
CA LEU A 14 -9.00 -7.27 3.97
C LEU A 14 -8.64 -7.34 2.49
N PHE A 15 -7.78 -8.27 2.11
CA PHE A 15 -7.43 -8.52 0.72
C PHE A 15 -8.66 -8.95 -0.11
N GLU A 16 -9.48 -9.87 0.40
CA GLU A 16 -10.74 -10.28 -0.22
C GLU A 16 -11.66 -9.07 -0.51
N ILE A 17 -11.75 -8.12 0.44
CA ILE A 17 -12.53 -6.88 0.25
C ILE A 17 -11.93 -6.00 -0.86
N CYS A 18 -10.59 -5.90 -0.93
CA CYS A 18 -9.92 -5.16 -2.00
C CYS A 18 -10.23 -5.79 -3.36
N CYS A 19 -10.14 -7.11 -3.49
CA CYS A 19 -10.49 -7.83 -4.72
C CYS A 19 -11.94 -7.59 -5.14
N GLN A 20 -12.90 -7.72 -4.21
CA GLN A 20 -14.32 -7.46 -4.48
C GLN A 20 -14.57 -6.03 -4.98
N ARG A 21 -13.78 -5.08 -4.53
CA ARG A 21 -13.88 -3.66 -4.91
C ARG A 21 -12.97 -3.28 -6.07
N LYS A 22 -12.22 -4.22 -6.64
CA LYS A 22 -11.23 -3.98 -7.68
C LYS A 22 -10.22 -2.90 -7.30
N ILE A 23 -9.73 -2.95 -6.06
CA ILE A 23 -8.72 -2.02 -5.55
C ILE A 23 -7.35 -2.68 -5.74
N PRO A 24 -6.43 -2.08 -6.52
CA PRO A 24 -5.06 -2.57 -6.64
C PRO A 24 -4.36 -2.61 -5.28
N VAL A 25 -3.57 -3.64 -5.04
CA VAL A 25 -2.90 -3.85 -3.75
C VAL A 25 -1.39 -3.86 -3.93
N VAL A 26 -0.70 -3.04 -3.16
CA VAL A 26 0.76 -3.08 -2.99
C VAL A 26 1.06 -3.66 -1.62
N THR A 27 1.96 -4.60 -1.55
CA THR A 27 2.33 -5.29 -0.31
C THR A 27 3.62 -4.72 0.27
N PHE A 28 3.61 -4.35 1.54
CA PHE A 28 4.80 -3.99 2.30
C PHE A 28 5.07 -5.01 3.40
N ILE A 29 6.20 -5.71 3.32
CA ILE A 29 6.66 -6.67 4.33
C ILE A 29 7.51 -5.89 5.34
N ASN A 30 6.91 -5.65 6.50
CA ASN A 30 7.46 -4.81 7.57
C ASN A 30 8.27 -5.64 8.56
N LYS A 31 9.21 -4.98 9.23
CA LYS A 31 10.05 -5.52 10.33
C LYS A 31 11.10 -6.53 9.87
N ILE A 32 11.60 -6.38 8.64
CA ILE A 32 12.67 -7.25 8.10
C ILE A 32 13.97 -7.18 8.92
N ASP A 33 14.14 -6.13 9.73
CA ASP A 33 15.22 -5.93 10.67
C ASP A 33 15.11 -6.78 11.95
N ARG A 34 14.08 -7.62 12.06
CA ARG A 34 13.85 -8.57 13.15
C ARG A 34 13.87 -9.99 12.63
N ASN A 35 14.10 -10.95 13.51
CA ASN A 35 14.03 -12.36 13.15
C ASN A 35 12.64 -12.68 12.60
N GLY A 36 12.58 -13.29 11.42
CA GLY A 36 11.36 -13.60 10.71
C GLY A 36 11.56 -14.78 9.73
N LEU A 37 10.64 -14.90 8.79
CA LEU A 37 10.75 -15.85 7.69
C LEU A 37 11.74 -15.33 6.63
N GLU A 38 12.32 -16.23 5.87
CA GLU A 38 13.17 -15.85 4.75
C GLU A 38 12.38 -15.14 3.64
N PRO A 39 13.01 -14.24 2.87
CA PRO A 39 12.31 -13.45 1.85
C PRO A 39 11.57 -14.28 0.81
N LEU A 40 12.16 -15.37 0.32
CA LEU A 40 11.52 -16.29 -0.63
C LEU A 40 10.30 -16.97 -0.01
N ASP A 41 10.40 -17.42 1.24
CA ASP A 41 9.27 -18.03 1.96
C ASP A 41 8.12 -17.04 2.16
N LEU A 42 8.44 -15.75 2.35
CA LEU A 42 7.43 -14.70 2.48
C LEU A 42 6.70 -14.45 1.16
N LEU A 43 7.38 -14.45 0.02
CA LEU A 43 6.73 -14.36 -1.30
C LEU A 43 5.82 -15.56 -1.54
N ASP A 44 6.32 -16.78 -1.31
CA ASP A 44 5.54 -18.03 -1.43
C ASP A 44 4.32 -18.02 -0.48
N ASN A 45 4.49 -17.52 0.74
CA ASN A 45 3.39 -17.37 1.70
C ASN A 45 2.30 -16.40 1.20
N ILE A 46 2.69 -15.30 0.55
CA ILE A 46 1.75 -14.35 -0.07
C ILE A 46 0.99 -15.05 -1.19
N GLU A 47 1.70 -15.67 -2.11
CA GLU A 47 1.10 -16.33 -3.28
C GLU A 47 0.13 -17.44 -2.90
N LYS A 48 0.52 -18.32 -1.98
CA LYS A 48 -0.33 -19.43 -1.51
C LYS A 48 -1.56 -18.97 -0.74
N ASN A 49 -1.43 -17.92 0.08
CA ASN A 49 -2.54 -17.49 0.95
C ASN A 49 -3.49 -16.51 0.29
N LEU A 50 -3.01 -15.68 -0.64
CA LEU A 50 -3.81 -14.65 -1.31
C LEU A 50 -4.17 -15.03 -2.75
N ASN A 51 -3.56 -16.09 -3.30
CA ASN A 51 -3.73 -16.53 -4.68
C ASN A 51 -3.49 -15.39 -5.69
N ILE A 52 -2.35 -14.71 -5.53
CA ILE A 52 -1.92 -13.57 -6.33
C ILE A 52 -0.41 -13.64 -6.53
N SER A 53 0.10 -13.28 -7.70
CA SER A 53 1.55 -13.25 -7.96
C SER A 53 2.23 -12.14 -7.18
N ALA A 54 3.33 -12.46 -6.50
CA ALA A 54 4.13 -11.55 -5.69
C ALA A 54 5.37 -11.07 -6.46
N ILE A 55 5.44 -9.79 -6.83
CA ILE A 55 6.52 -9.22 -7.61
C ILE A 55 7.45 -8.41 -6.69
N PRO A 56 8.64 -8.89 -6.33
CA PRO A 56 9.56 -8.14 -5.48
C PRO A 56 10.12 -6.91 -6.22
N LYS A 57 10.05 -5.74 -5.55
CA LYS A 57 10.57 -4.46 -6.06
C LYS A 57 11.87 -4.04 -5.40
N ASN A 58 12.14 -4.52 -4.22
CA ASN A 58 13.41 -4.43 -3.53
C ASN A 58 13.70 -5.75 -2.81
N TRP A 59 14.91 -5.93 -2.31
CA TRP A 59 15.33 -7.17 -1.67
C TRP A 59 16.22 -6.93 -0.47
N PRO A 60 16.01 -7.64 0.66
CA PRO A 60 16.84 -7.46 1.85
C PRO A 60 18.21 -8.13 1.71
N ILE A 61 19.25 -7.43 2.15
CA ILE A 61 20.59 -7.95 2.31
C ILE A 61 20.72 -8.46 3.74
N GLY A 62 20.55 -9.78 3.91
CA GLY A 62 20.41 -10.41 5.22
C GLY A 62 19.05 -10.13 5.87
N THR A 63 18.77 -10.83 6.97
CA THR A 63 17.51 -10.72 7.74
C THR A 63 17.80 -10.62 9.23
N GLY A 64 16.88 -10.11 10.00
CA GLY A 64 16.97 -10.00 11.46
C GLY A 64 18.20 -9.23 11.92
N ARG A 65 19.04 -9.86 12.75
CA ARG A 65 20.28 -9.23 13.26
C ARG A 65 21.36 -9.07 12.20
N LEU A 66 21.28 -9.82 11.12
CA LEU A 66 22.22 -9.77 9.99
C LEU A 66 21.73 -8.83 8.88
N PHE A 67 20.63 -8.12 9.09
CA PHE A 67 20.08 -7.18 8.13
C PHE A 67 21.02 -5.99 7.94
N LEU A 68 21.53 -5.82 6.73
CA LEU A 68 22.48 -4.76 6.35
C LEU A 68 21.83 -3.62 5.57
N GLY A 69 20.73 -3.91 4.85
CA GLY A 69 20.05 -2.93 4.01
C GLY A 69 19.20 -3.59 2.94
N LEU A 70 18.86 -2.82 1.91
CA LEU A 70 18.03 -3.28 0.79
C LEU A 70 18.76 -3.09 -0.54
N ILE A 71 18.54 -4.00 -1.47
CA ILE A 71 18.78 -3.81 -2.90
C ILE A 71 17.51 -3.22 -3.49
N GLY A 72 17.58 -2.00 -4.07
CA GLY A 72 16.43 -1.30 -4.62
C GLY A 72 16.89 -0.04 -5.36
N GLU A 73 15.97 0.86 -5.69
CA GLU A 73 16.30 2.08 -6.41
C GLU A 73 17.06 3.10 -5.54
N HIS A 74 16.89 3.09 -4.22
CA HIS A 74 17.34 4.18 -3.36
C HIS A 74 18.27 3.77 -2.19
N GLU A 75 18.36 2.51 -1.83
CA GLU A 75 19.03 2.10 -0.59
C GLU A 75 19.93 0.87 -0.77
N CYS A 76 21.18 1.10 -1.12
CA CYS A 76 22.22 0.07 -1.04
C CYS A 76 23.40 0.53 -0.17
N PRO A 77 23.41 0.21 1.15
CA PRO A 77 24.49 0.62 2.05
C PRO A 77 25.73 -0.27 1.92
N CYS A 78 25.68 -1.36 1.18
CA CYS A 78 26.77 -2.33 1.02
C CYS A 78 27.47 -2.17 -0.33
N SER A 79 28.80 -2.39 -0.34
CA SER A 79 29.55 -2.53 -1.59
C SER A 79 29.05 -3.75 -2.38
N PRO A 80 28.87 -3.62 -3.71
CA PRO A 80 28.46 -4.74 -4.56
C PRO A 80 29.39 -5.96 -4.49
N ASP A 81 30.64 -5.76 -4.09
CA ASP A 81 31.65 -6.82 -3.98
C ASP A 81 31.55 -7.66 -2.70
N GLN A 82 30.68 -7.30 -1.77
CA GLN A 82 30.48 -8.09 -0.55
C GLN A 82 29.69 -9.36 -0.86
N ALA A 83 30.14 -10.50 -0.35
CA ALA A 83 29.51 -11.80 -0.58
C ALA A 83 28.00 -11.83 -0.21
N GLN A 84 27.62 -11.12 0.83
CA GLN A 84 26.23 -11.00 1.25
C GLN A 84 25.36 -10.23 0.24
N TYR A 85 25.92 -9.20 -0.40
CA TYR A 85 25.23 -8.48 -1.48
C TYR A 85 25.05 -9.39 -2.70
N GLN A 86 26.11 -10.10 -3.11
CA GLN A 86 26.05 -11.00 -4.27
C GLN A 86 25.03 -12.11 -4.06
N LEU A 87 24.98 -12.71 -2.87
CA LEU A 87 23.98 -13.72 -2.54
C LEU A 87 22.57 -13.14 -2.61
N ALA A 88 22.32 -12.03 -1.93
CA ALA A 88 21.02 -11.37 -1.93
C ALA A 88 20.58 -10.92 -3.34
N ASN A 89 21.52 -10.46 -4.17
CA ASN A 89 21.23 -10.10 -5.56
C ASN A 89 20.88 -11.32 -6.42
N SER A 90 21.55 -12.45 -6.20
CA SER A 90 21.20 -13.70 -6.89
C SER A 90 19.79 -14.17 -6.53
N ASP A 91 19.43 -14.13 -5.25
CA ASP A 91 18.08 -14.46 -4.79
C ASP A 91 17.03 -13.49 -5.34
N PHE A 92 17.35 -12.21 -5.44
CA PHE A 92 16.47 -11.20 -6.01
C PHE A 92 16.21 -11.43 -7.49
N GLU A 93 17.26 -11.67 -8.28
CA GLU A 93 17.12 -12.00 -9.70
C GLU A 93 16.35 -13.31 -9.92
N LEU A 94 16.58 -14.32 -9.08
CA LEU A 94 15.79 -15.55 -9.09
C LEU A 94 14.31 -15.23 -8.81
N ALA A 95 14.00 -14.50 -7.76
CA ALA A 95 12.63 -14.15 -7.40
C ALA A 95 11.92 -13.34 -8.50
N LYS A 96 12.64 -12.41 -9.16
CA LYS A 96 12.11 -11.70 -10.33
C LYS A 96 11.84 -12.63 -11.51
N SER A 97 12.72 -13.57 -11.79
CA SER A 97 12.56 -14.52 -12.89
C SER A 97 11.40 -15.49 -12.68
N LEU A 98 11.12 -15.84 -11.42
CA LEU A 98 9.98 -16.70 -11.05
C LEU A 98 8.65 -15.95 -11.11
N SER A 99 8.66 -14.63 -10.92
CA SER A 99 7.46 -13.81 -11.07
C SER A 99 7.16 -13.59 -12.56
N ASN A 100 6.26 -14.39 -13.12
CA ASN A 100 5.83 -14.27 -14.52
C ASN A 100 4.92 -13.07 -14.81
N ALA A 101 4.66 -12.23 -13.81
CA ALA A 101 3.69 -11.15 -13.89
C ALA A 101 4.34 -9.84 -14.36
N ILE A 102 3.64 -9.12 -15.22
CA ILE A 102 4.03 -7.80 -15.72
C ILE A 102 3.56 -6.73 -14.73
N ASP A 103 4.32 -5.64 -14.57
CA ASP A 103 4.01 -4.56 -13.62
C ASP A 103 2.61 -3.94 -13.78
N GLN A 104 2.03 -3.98 -14.95
CA GLN A 104 0.66 -3.50 -15.19
C GLN A 104 -0.43 -4.43 -14.63
N GLU A 105 -0.15 -5.69 -14.40
CA GLU A 105 -1.13 -6.67 -13.90
C GLU A 105 -1.56 -6.40 -12.44
N TYR A 106 -0.82 -5.56 -11.68
CA TYR A 106 -1.25 -5.20 -10.34
C TYR A 106 -2.50 -4.30 -10.34
N LEU A 107 -2.69 -3.47 -11.38
CA LEU A 107 -3.89 -2.64 -11.54
C LEU A 107 -5.15 -3.50 -11.77
N ASP A 108 -4.98 -4.64 -12.41
CA ASP A 108 -6.05 -5.60 -12.68
C ASP A 108 -6.28 -6.58 -11.52
N GLY A 109 -5.41 -6.53 -10.49
CA GLY A 109 -5.50 -7.37 -9.30
C GLY A 109 -4.94 -8.79 -9.49
N ALA A 110 -4.19 -9.05 -10.56
CA ALA A 110 -3.57 -10.35 -10.83
C ALA A 110 -2.22 -10.51 -10.11
N SER A 111 -1.57 -9.40 -9.78
CA SER A 111 -0.29 -9.37 -9.07
C SER A 111 -0.25 -8.33 -7.96
N THR A 112 0.71 -8.44 -7.06
CA THR A 112 1.02 -7.45 -6.03
C THR A 112 2.50 -7.11 -6.05
N PRO A 113 2.90 -5.84 -6.26
CA PRO A 113 4.25 -5.39 -6.01
C PRO A 113 4.59 -5.54 -4.53
N VAL A 114 5.74 -6.14 -4.22
CA VAL A 114 6.16 -6.45 -2.85
C VAL A 114 7.41 -5.63 -2.51
N PHE A 115 7.32 -4.89 -1.41
CA PHE A 115 8.41 -4.13 -0.82
C PHE A 115 8.76 -4.69 0.54
N PHE A 116 10.04 -4.92 0.78
CA PHE A 116 10.57 -5.25 2.09
C PHE A 116 11.05 -3.99 2.79
N GLY A 117 10.94 -3.96 4.13
CA GLY A 117 11.45 -2.82 4.87
C GLY A 117 11.19 -2.86 6.37
N SER A 118 11.55 -1.76 7.02
CA SER A 118 11.26 -1.49 8.43
C SER A 118 10.67 -0.09 8.58
N ALA A 119 9.37 -0.01 8.82
CA ALA A 119 8.68 1.27 8.97
C ALA A 119 9.24 2.07 10.17
N LEU A 120 9.60 1.38 11.26
CA LEU A 120 10.18 2.03 12.45
C LEU A 120 11.53 2.69 12.15
N LYS A 121 12.37 2.02 11.34
CA LYS A 121 13.68 2.52 10.93
C LYS A 121 13.61 3.36 9.66
N LYS A 122 12.43 3.52 9.06
CA LYS A 122 12.17 4.23 7.79
C LYS A 122 12.92 3.64 6.57
N ILE A 123 13.28 2.36 6.62
CA ILE A 123 13.99 1.65 5.55
C ILE A 123 12.96 1.08 4.57
N GLY A 124 13.18 1.24 3.25
CA GLY A 124 12.30 0.78 2.17
C GLY A 124 11.01 1.60 2.00
N ILE A 125 10.83 2.67 2.79
CA ILE A 125 9.65 3.54 2.69
C ILE A 125 9.75 4.44 1.46
N THR A 126 10.95 4.94 1.15
CA THR A 126 11.19 5.80 -0.01
C THR A 126 10.86 5.05 -1.30
N ASP A 127 11.34 3.82 -1.46
CA ASP A 127 11.04 2.98 -2.62
C ASP A 127 9.53 2.78 -2.79
N LEU A 128 8.83 2.41 -1.70
CA LEU A 128 7.38 2.26 -1.72
C LEU A 128 6.66 3.54 -2.13
N LEU A 129 7.02 4.69 -1.56
CA LEU A 129 6.37 5.97 -1.86
C LEU A 129 6.66 6.44 -3.28
N THR A 130 7.88 6.26 -3.77
CA THR A 130 8.26 6.55 -5.15
C THR A 130 7.44 5.72 -6.12
N TYR A 131 7.39 4.41 -5.89
CA TYR A 131 6.57 3.50 -6.71
C TYR A 131 5.10 3.93 -6.72
N LEU A 132 4.50 4.18 -5.56
CA LEU A 132 3.10 4.63 -5.47
C LEU A 132 2.86 5.96 -6.20
N SER A 133 3.79 6.90 -6.11
CA SER A 133 3.66 8.20 -6.80
C SER A 133 3.68 8.08 -8.32
N GLN A 134 4.35 7.06 -8.85
CA GLN A 134 4.50 6.82 -10.28
C GLN A 134 3.38 5.94 -10.85
N THR A 135 2.86 5.00 -10.06
CA THR A 135 2.00 3.93 -10.56
C THR A 135 0.58 3.96 -10.03
N ALA A 136 0.31 4.72 -8.96
CA ALA A 136 -1.05 4.80 -8.41
C ALA A 136 -2.02 5.38 -9.44
N PRO A 137 -3.17 4.71 -9.70
CA PRO A 137 -4.13 5.21 -10.66
C PRO A 137 -4.81 6.49 -10.16
N SER A 138 -5.23 7.33 -11.09
CA SER A 138 -6.09 8.47 -10.78
C SER A 138 -7.40 7.99 -10.13
N PRO A 139 -8.06 8.85 -9.32
CA PRO A 139 -9.33 8.50 -8.72
C PRO A 139 -10.37 8.07 -9.77
N SER A 140 -10.95 6.90 -9.58
CA SER A 140 -11.99 6.40 -10.46
C SER A 140 -13.31 7.17 -10.31
N VAL A 141 -14.14 7.12 -11.34
CA VAL A 141 -15.48 7.67 -11.31
C VAL A 141 -16.32 7.03 -10.20
N ALA A 142 -16.92 7.82 -9.34
CA ALA A 142 -17.74 7.38 -8.23
C ALA A 142 -19.22 7.25 -8.63
N SER A 143 -19.77 6.05 -8.50
CA SER A 143 -21.22 5.83 -8.71
C SER A 143 -21.98 6.14 -7.42
N THR A 144 -23.02 6.97 -7.55
CA THR A 144 -23.96 7.26 -6.46
C THR A 144 -25.34 6.66 -6.78
N LYS A 145 -26.29 6.78 -5.85
CA LYS A 145 -27.66 6.31 -6.07
C LYS A 145 -28.40 7.05 -7.19
N THR A 146 -28.00 8.29 -7.48
CA THR A 146 -28.73 9.18 -8.40
C THR A 146 -27.96 9.56 -9.64
N ARG A 147 -26.61 9.51 -9.57
CA ARG A 147 -25.74 9.90 -10.70
C ARG A 147 -24.34 9.36 -10.53
N THR A 148 -23.58 9.46 -11.58
CA THR A 148 -22.13 9.23 -11.60
C THR A 148 -21.41 10.54 -11.35
N VAL A 149 -20.30 10.52 -10.59
CA VAL A 149 -19.47 11.68 -10.25
C VAL A 149 -18.08 11.44 -10.81
N SER A 150 -17.64 12.31 -11.72
CA SER A 150 -16.24 12.36 -12.18
C SER A 150 -15.39 13.23 -11.24
N ALA A 151 -14.12 12.88 -11.08
CA ALA A 151 -13.18 13.69 -10.29
C ALA A 151 -12.96 15.09 -10.89
N ASP A 152 -13.15 15.25 -12.19
CA ASP A 152 -12.94 16.49 -12.95
C ASP A 152 -14.14 17.47 -12.88
N GLU A 153 -15.25 17.07 -12.23
CA GLU A 153 -16.40 17.97 -12.09
C GLU A 153 -16.06 19.19 -11.23
N GLU A 154 -16.42 20.39 -11.69
CA GLU A 154 -16.25 21.64 -10.91
C GLU A 154 -17.12 21.69 -9.65
N LYS A 155 -18.26 21.03 -9.69
CA LYS A 155 -19.21 20.99 -8.56
C LYS A 155 -18.63 20.17 -7.42
N LEU A 156 -18.58 20.76 -6.23
CA LEU A 156 -18.15 20.06 -5.02
C LEU A 156 -19.08 18.89 -4.72
N THR A 157 -18.50 17.69 -4.64
CA THR A 157 -19.17 16.49 -4.18
C THR A 157 -18.23 15.72 -3.25
N GLY A 158 -18.77 15.20 -2.18
CA GLY A 158 -18.00 14.43 -1.21
C GLY A 158 -18.90 13.64 -0.28
N PHE A 159 -18.27 12.77 0.52
CA PHE A 159 -18.98 12.01 1.55
C PHE A 159 -18.21 12.00 2.87
N ILE A 160 -18.95 11.97 3.98
CA ILE A 160 -18.37 11.81 5.31
C ILE A 160 -18.11 10.33 5.55
N PHE A 161 -16.85 9.96 5.74
CA PHE A 161 -16.46 8.57 6.01
C PHE A 161 -16.14 8.30 7.47
N LYS A 162 -15.92 9.35 8.27
CA LYS A 162 -15.61 9.25 9.69
C LYS A 162 -16.10 10.48 10.44
N ILE A 163 -16.67 10.27 11.63
CA ILE A 163 -16.94 11.32 12.60
C ILE A 163 -16.22 10.92 13.89
N GLN A 164 -15.36 11.81 14.39
CA GLN A 164 -14.60 11.59 15.60
C GLN A 164 -14.90 12.67 16.63
N ALA A 165 -15.26 12.24 17.84
CA ALA A 165 -15.44 13.08 18.99
C ALA A 165 -14.13 13.18 19.81
N ASN A 166 -14.06 14.19 20.69
CA ASN A 166 -13.03 14.33 21.72
C ASN A 166 -11.58 14.38 21.18
N MET A 167 -11.37 14.92 19.99
CA MET A 167 -10.01 15.15 19.48
C MET A 167 -9.27 16.25 20.25
N ASN A 168 -9.99 17.21 20.77
CA ASN A 168 -9.46 18.22 21.69
C ASN A 168 -10.16 18.05 23.05
N PRO A 169 -9.45 17.73 24.15
CA PRO A 169 -10.06 17.58 25.47
C PRO A 169 -10.79 18.82 25.98
N LYS A 170 -10.44 20.01 25.46
CA LYS A 170 -11.04 21.29 25.84
C LYS A 170 -12.33 21.60 25.07
N HIS A 171 -12.66 20.86 24.03
CA HIS A 171 -13.82 21.07 23.17
C HIS A 171 -14.65 19.80 23.03
N ARG A 172 -15.97 19.93 23.16
CA ARG A 172 -16.93 18.81 22.93
C ARG A 172 -17.30 18.64 21.46
N ASP A 173 -16.61 19.33 20.56
CA ASP A 173 -16.90 19.31 19.13
C ASP A 173 -16.58 17.95 18.52
N ARG A 174 -17.33 17.62 17.47
CA ARG A 174 -17.09 16.45 16.65
C ARG A 174 -16.49 16.89 15.32
N LEU A 175 -15.41 16.24 14.91
CA LEU A 175 -14.83 16.45 13.61
C LEU A 175 -15.37 15.44 12.60
N ALA A 176 -15.89 15.94 11.50
CA ALA A 176 -16.31 15.14 10.37
C ALA A 176 -15.19 15.11 9.31
N PHE A 177 -14.74 13.92 8.95
CA PHE A 177 -13.75 13.70 7.90
C PHE A 177 -14.48 13.44 6.59
N MET A 178 -14.31 14.35 5.63
CA MET A 178 -14.95 14.28 4.32
C MET A 178 -13.94 13.90 3.25
N ARG A 179 -14.26 12.88 2.46
CA ARG A 179 -13.58 12.59 1.19
C ARG A 179 -14.20 13.47 0.11
N ILE A 180 -13.40 14.34 -0.49
CA ILE A 180 -13.80 15.12 -1.66
C ILE A 180 -13.69 14.21 -2.87
N CYS A 181 -14.76 14.07 -3.63
CA CYS A 181 -14.83 13.27 -4.86
C CYS A 181 -14.72 14.12 -6.12
N SER A 182 -15.17 15.38 -6.06
CA SER A 182 -15.07 16.36 -7.16
C SER A 182 -15.10 17.78 -6.63
N GLY A 183 -14.66 18.74 -7.44
CA GLY A 183 -14.65 20.16 -7.13
C GLY A 183 -13.68 20.56 -6.03
N THR A 184 -13.81 21.78 -5.56
CA THR A 184 -12.91 22.36 -4.55
C THR A 184 -13.69 22.78 -3.30
N PHE A 185 -13.24 22.34 -2.13
CA PHE A 185 -13.78 22.78 -0.85
C PHE A 185 -12.97 23.98 -0.31
N ARG A 186 -13.66 25.01 0.15
CA ARG A 186 -13.06 26.20 0.79
C ARG A 186 -13.65 26.43 2.17
N LYS A 187 -12.84 26.93 3.10
CA LYS A 187 -13.31 27.31 4.45
C LYS A 187 -14.48 28.31 4.36
N GLY A 188 -15.53 28.07 5.12
CA GLY A 188 -16.75 28.91 5.12
C GLY A 188 -17.75 28.58 4.02
N MET A 189 -17.47 27.61 3.15
CA MET A 189 -18.38 27.19 2.10
C MET A 189 -19.60 26.49 2.69
N GLN A 190 -20.79 26.85 2.23
CA GLN A 190 -22.02 26.14 2.56
C GLN A 190 -22.15 24.89 1.69
N VAL A 191 -22.40 23.76 2.33
CA VAL A 191 -22.62 22.49 1.64
C VAL A 191 -24.03 21.96 1.95
N THR A 192 -24.63 21.29 0.98
CA THR A 192 -25.96 20.69 1.14
C THR A 192 -25.84 19.21 1.42
N GLN A 193 -26.41 18.73 2.52
CA GLN A 193 -26.53 17.30 2.78
C GLN A 193 -27.62 16.71 1.86
N VAL A 194 -27.19 15.95 0.85
CA VAL A 194 -28.09 15.42 -0.19
C VAL A 194 -29.27 14.63 0.39
N ARG A 195 -29.03 13.83 1.44
CA ARG A 195 -30.06 12.99 2.06
C ARG A 195 -31.21 13.78 2.68
N THR A 196 -30.94 14.96 3.25
CA THR A 196 -31.92 15.75 4.00
C THR A 196 -32.29 17.06 3.31
N GLY A 197 -31.55 17.47 2.28
CA GLY A 197 -31.69 18.79 1.64
C GLY A 197 -31.25 19.97 2.48
N LYS A 198 -30.77 19.75 3.72
CA LYS A 198 -30.31 20.82 4.62
C LYS A 198 -28.95 21.35 4.20
N LYS A 199 -28.76 22.66 4.33
CA LYS A 199 -27.48 23.37 4.19
C LYS A 199 -26.73 23.40 5.51
#